data_e587dd7b819561468038068584030648
#
_entry.id   e587dd7b819561468038068584030648
#
_cell.length_a   1.000
_cell.length_b   1.000
_cell.length_c   1.000
_cell.angle_alpha   90.00
_cell.angle_beta   90.00
_cell.angle_gamma   90.00
#
_symmetry.space_group_name_H-M   'P 1'
#
loop_
_entity.id
_entity.type
_entity.pdbx_description
1 polymer ?
#
loop_
_entity_poly.entity_id
_entity_poly.type
_entity_poly.pdbx_seq_one_letter_code
_entity_poly.pdbx_strand_id
1 'polypeptide(L)'
;MRIGILGGTGPAGSALGARLASVGYTVVIGSRSRERALEVCDTLRAKHPDLSLALEGGDNADAAACEVVVLATPWDGAATTARDNVSLLKGKVVISMANALVKVGHEFQPLLPPRGSVAAHVQAAVPDCRVVAAFHHLP
;
A
#
# COMPACT_ATOMS: atom_id res chain seq x y z
N MET A 1 -4.76 -15.14 -6.83
CA MET A 1 -4.99 -14.13 -5.78
C MET A 1 -4.57 -12.78 -6.31
N ARG A 2 -5.44 -11.78 -6.18
CA ARG A 2 -5.14 -10.38 -6.54
C ARG A 2 -4.83 -9.59 -5.28
N ILE A 3 -3.76 -8.82 -5.32
CA ILE A 3 -3.29 -7.99 -4.22
C ILE A 3 -3.38 -6.52 -4.65
N GLY A 4 -4.09 -5.72 -3.90
CA GLY A 4 -4.18 -4.28 -4.15
C GLY A 4 -3.22 -3.50 -3.24
N ILE A 5 -2.59 -2.45 -3.77
CA ILE A 5 -1.70 -1.58 -3.00
C ILE A 5 -2.24 -0.16 -3.03
N LEU A 6 -2.90 0.27 -1.97
CA LEU A 6 -3.36 1.65 -1.77
C LEU A 6 -2.16 2.58 -1.59
N GLY A 7 -2.11 3.64 -2.38
CA GLY A 7 -0.94 4.52 -2.40
C GLY A 7 0.30 3.87 -3.02
N GLY A 8 0.11 2.89 -3.90
CA GLY A 8 1.15 2.04 -4.48
C GLY A 8 2.13 2.72 -5.42
N THR A 9 1.92 4.00 -5.76
CA THR A 9 2.82 4.75 -6.65
C THR A 9 4.05 5.33 -5.94
N GLY A 10 4.11 5.26 -4.62
CA GLY A 10 5.29 5.64 -3.85
C GLY A 10 6.42 4.60 -3.96
N PRO A 11 7.65 4.95 -3.54
CA PRO A 11 8.83 4.07 -3.68
C PRO A 11 8.62 2.69 -3.05
N ALA A 12 8.14 2.64 -1.80
CA ALA A 12 7.93 1.39 -1.08
C ALA A 12 6.79 0.55 -1.69
N GLY A 13 5.66 1.18 -2.02
CA GLY A 13 4.51 0.50 -2.60
C GLY A 13 4.80 -0.07 -3.98
N SER A 14 5.48 0.69 -4.84
CA SER A 14 5.85 0.23 -6.19
C SER A 14 6.89 -0.88 -6.16
N ALA A 15 7.89 -0.80 -5.26
CA ALA A 15 8.89 -1.85 -5.09
C ALA A 15 8.25 -3.16 -4.59
N LEU A 16 7.38 -3.08 -3.57
CA LEU A 16 6.63 -4.25 -3.11
C LEU A 16 5.76 -4.83 -4.22
N GLY A 17 5.06 -3.96 -4.99
CA GLY A 17 4.21 -4.38 -6.10
C GLY A 17 4.99 -5.16 -7.16
N ALA A 18 6.15 -4.65 -7.58
CA ALA A 18 7.03 -5.35 -8.51
C ALA A 18 7.49 -6.70 -7.95
N ARG A 19 7.86 -6.74 -6.68
CA ARG A 19 8.30 -7.98 -6.03
C ARG A 19 7.19 -9.02 -5.95
N LEU A 20 5.99 -8.64 -5.56
CA LEU A 20 4.84 -9.55 -5.51
C LEU A 20 4.46 -10.05 -6.92
N ALA A 21 4.49 -9.16 -7.93
CA ALA A 21 4.22 -9.54 -9.31
C ALA A 21 5.28 -10.51 -9.85
N SER A 22 6.57 -10.34 -9.49
CA SER A 22 7.65 -11.21 -9.94
C SER A 22 7.57 -12.64 -9.40
N VAL A 23 6.82 -12.86 -8.32
CA VAL A 23 6.57 -14.19 -7.74
C VAL A 23 5.18 -14.74 -8.08
N GLY A 24 4.50 -14.13 -9.08
CA GLY A 24 3.30 -14.70 -9.71
C GLY A 24 1.95 -14.17 -9.18
N TYR A 25 1.94 -13.13 -8.35
CA TYR A 25 0.67 -12.48 -7.98
C TYR A 25 0.25 -11.44 -9.02
N THR A 26 -1.05 -11.29 -9.23
CA THR A 26 -1.60 -10.13 -9.92
C THR A 26 -1.69 -8.96 -8.93
N VAL A 27 -1.06 -7.85 -9.23
CA VAL A 27 -0.98 -6.69 -8.33
C VAL A 27 -1.63 -5.47 -8.95
N VAL A 28 -2.55 -4.86 -8.22
CA VAL A 28 -3.17 -3.57 -8.58
C VAL A 28 -2.47 -2.45 -7.83
N ILE A 29 -1.77 -1.60 -8.57
CA ILE A 29 -1.14 -0.38 -8.05
C ILE A 29 -2.21 0.72 -7.99
N GLY A 30 -2.68 1.03 -6.79
CA GLY A 30 -3.68 2.06 -6.54
C GLY A 30 -3.05 3.43 -6.30
N SER A 31 -3.70 4.47 -6.79
CA SER A 31 -3.31 5.86 -6.61
C SER A 31 -4.53 6.77 -6.55
N ARG A 32 -4.35 8.03 -6.15
CA ARG A 32 -5.35 9.10 -6.32
C ARG A 32 -5.49 9.53 -7.79
N SER A 33 -4.48 9.24 -8.62
CA SER A 33 -4.52 9.41 -10.07
C SER A 33 -4.26 8.06 -10.74
N ARG A 34 -5.22 7.61 -11.52
CA ARG A 34 -5.15 6.38 -12.34
C ARG A 34 -4.02 6.47 -13.36
N GLU A 35 -3.84 7.64 -14.00
CA GLU A 35 -2.80 7.88 -14.99
C GLU A 35 -1.41 7.62 -14.38
N ARG A 36 -1.16 8.18 -13.18
CA ARG A 36 0.10 7.95 -12.48
C ARG A 36 0.31 6.48 -12.08
N ALA A 37 -0.73 5.76 -11.74
CA ALA A 37 -0.63 4.33 -11.45
C ALA A 37 -0.23 3.53 -12.71
N LEU A 38 -0.80 3.86 -13.86
CA LEU A 38 -0.44 3.26 -15.14
C LEU A 38 1.02 3.55 -15.52
N GLU A 39 1.46 4.81 -15.42
CA GLU A 39 2.85 5.22 -15.67
C GLU A 39 3.85 4.44 -14.78
N VAL A 40 3.51 4.24 -13.50
CA VAL A 40 4.35 3.46 -12.58
C VAL A 40 4.42 2.00 -13.01
N CYS A 41 3.30 1.40 -13.40
CA CYS A 41 3.29 0.01 -13.91
C CYS A 41 4.18 -0.14 -15.16
N ASP A 42 4.10 0.80 -16.11
CA ASP A 42 4.92 0.77 -17.32
C ASP A 42 6.41 0.98 -17.00
N THR A 43 6.72 1.90 -16.09
CA THR A 43 8.08 2.11 -15.59
C THR A 43 8.67 0.86 -14.96
N LEU A 44 7.89 0.13 -14.14
CA LEU A 44 8.33 -1.10 -13.49
C LEU A 44 8.59 -2.22 -14.52
N ARG A 45 7.72 -2.36 -15.53
CA ARG A 45 7.92 -3.33 -16.61
C ARG A 45 9.17 -3.00 -17.42
N ALA A 46 9.39 -1.72 -17.74
CA ALA A 46 10.57 -1.27 -18.47
C ALA A 46 11.88 -1.49 -17.69
N LYS A 47 11.84 -1.36 -16.36
CA LYS A 47 13.02 -1.63 -15.50
C LYS A 47 13.35 -3.12 -15.36
N HIS A 48 12.41 -3.98 -15.58
CA HIS A 48 12.55 -5.43 -15.40
C HIS A 48 12.04 -6.21 -16.63
N PRO A 49 12.67 -6.01 -17.81
CA PRO A 49 12.20 -6.57 -19.08
C PRO A 49 12.20 -8.10 -19.10
N ASP A 50 13.05 -8.72 -18.27
CA ASP A 50 13.18 -10.18 -18.18
C ASP A 50 12.11 -10.81 -17.25
N LEU A 51 11.28 -9.99 -16.58
CA LEU A 51 10.24 -10.47 -15.66
C LEU A 51 8.85 -10.24 -16.24
N SER A 52 8.03 -11.28 -16.17
CA SER A 52 6.59 -11.14 -16.47
C SER A 52 5.89 -10.56 -15.23
N LEU A 53 5.71 -9.25 -15.21
CA LEU A 53 5.05 -8.56 -14.10
C LEU A 53 3.56 -8.37 -14.37
N ALA A 54 2.71 -9.14 -13.69
CA ALA A 54 1.26 -9.00 -13.73
C ALA A 54 0.82 -7.79 -12.88
N LEU A 55 1.08 -6.58 -13.39
CA LEU A 55 0.73 -5.30 -12.77
C LEU A 55 -0.48 -4.68 -13.46
N GLU A 56 -1.38 -4.13 -12.69
CA GLU A 56 -2.51 -3.32 -13.15
C GLU A 56 -2.45 -1.95 -12.47
N GLY A 57 -2.64 -0.87 -13.21
CA GLY A 57 -2.75 0.48 -12.66
C GLY A 57 -4.20 0.87 -12.49
N GLY A 58 -4.56 1.43 -11.32
CA GLY A 58 -5.92 1.86 -11.04
C GLY A 58 -6.00 2.98 -10.01
N ASP A 59 -7.21 3.36 -9.65
CA ASP A 59 -7.41 4.20 -8.49
C ASP A 59 -7.35 3.40 -7.18
N ASN A 60 -7.44 4.07 -6.03
CA ASN A 60 -7.40 3.37 -4.74
C ASN A 60 -8.62 2.46 -4.52
N ALA A 61 -9.75 2.73 -5.15
CA ALA A 61 -10.93 1.86 -5.04
C ALA A 61 -10.72 0.55 -5.81
N ASP A 62 -10.07 0.59 -6.98
CA ASP A 62 -9.69 -0.63 -7.72
C ASP A 62 -8.77 -1.53 -6.89
N ALA A 63 -7.77 -0.93 -6.23
CA ALA A 63 -6.87 -1.66 -5.34
C ALA A 63 -7.60 -2.20 -4.09
N ALA A 64 -8.48 -1.40 -3.48
CA ALA A 64 -9.27 -1.82 -2.32
C ALA A 64 -10.25 -2.97 -2.65
N ALA A 65 -10.67 -3.13 -3.91
CA ALA A 65 -11.54 -4.22 -4.35
C ALA A 65 -10.84 -5.59 -4.37
N CYS A 66 -9.50 -5.65 -4.29
CA CYS A 66 -8.73 -6.88 -4.30
C CYS A 66 -8.95 -7.75 -3.04
N GLU A 67 -8.50 -9.02 -3.08
CA GLU A 67 -8.68 -10.00 -1.99
C GLU A 67 -7.87 -9.65 -0.75
N VAL A 68 -6.62 -9.23 -0.95
CA VAL A 68 -5.70 -8.74 0.08
C VAL A 68 -5.29 -7.32 -0.29
N VAL A 69 -5.25 -6.45 0.69
CA VAL A 69 -4.95 -5.04 0.46
C VAL A 69 -3.76 -4.60 1.30
N VAL A 70 -2.80 -3.96 0.65
CA VAL A 70 -1.64 -3.34 1.30
C VAL A 70 -1.87 -1.83 1.35
N LEU A 71 -1.63 -1.22 2.49
CA LEU A 71 -1.70 0.22 2.70
C LEU A 71 -0.27 0.78 2.72
N ALA A 72 0.13 1.41 1.61
CA ALA A 72 1.49 1.91 1.36
C ALA A 72 1.55 3.46 1.27
N THR A 73 0.61 4.13 1.93
CA THR A 73 0.62 5.59 2.05
C THR A 73 1.58 6.05 3.16
N PRO A 74 1.97 7.34 3.19
CA PRO A 74 2.56 7.92 4.39
C PRO A 74 1.71 7.66 5.63
N TRP A 75 2.37 7.54 6.79
CA TRP A 75 1.72 7.11 8.03
C TRP A 75 0.57 8.03 8.48
N ASP A 76 0.70 9.32 8.28
CA ASP A 76 -0.29 10.35 8.61
C ASP A 76 -1.54 10.31 7.71
N GLY A 77 -1.41 9.80 6.48
CA GLY A 77 -2.51 9.58 5.53
C GLY A 77 -3.13 8.18 5.61
N ALA A 78 -2.52 7.24 6.33
CA ALA A 78 -2.91 5.83 6.29
C ALA A 78 -4.35 5.58 6.74
N ALA A 79 -4.76 6.11 7.89
CA ALA A 79 -6.10 5.93 8.42
C ALA A 79 -7.17 6.60 7.54
N THR A 80 -6.89 7.77 6.98
CA THR A 80 -7.80 8.47 6.07
C THR A 80 -7.99 7.68 4.78
N THR A 81 -6.89 7.23 4.15
CA THR A 81 -6.97 6.42 2.93
C THR A 81 -7.75 5.12 3.16
N ALA A 82 -7.57 4.46 4.30
CA ALA A 82 -8.35 3.28 4.63
C ALA A 82 -9.84 3.62 4.82
N ARG A 83 -10.17 4.69 5.53
CA ARG A 83 -11.56 5.13 5.76
C ARG A 83 -12.28 5.48 4.46
N ASP A 84 -11.61 6.15 3.54
CA ASP A 84 -12.17 6.53 2.24
C ASP A 84 -12.57 5.30 1.39
N ASN A 85 -12.00 4.13 1.70
CA ASN A 85 -12.27 2.86 1.02
C ASN A 85 -12.95 1.82 1.94
N VAL A 86 -13.50 2.21 3.09
CA VAL A 86 -13.98 1.30 4.15
C VAL A 86 -14.98 0.27 3.66
N SER A 87 -15.89 0.64 2.77
CA SER A 87 -16.92 -0.28 2.22
C SER A 87 -16.30 -1.42 1.40
N LEU A 88 -15.23 -1.14 0.67
CA LEU A 88 -14.51 -2.11 -0.16
C LEU A 88 -13.56 -2.99 0.67
N LEU A 89 -13.13 -2.52 1.84
CA LEU A 89 -12.19 -3.22 2.73
C LEU A 89 -12.89 -4.17 3.71
N LYS A 90 -14.20 -4.06 3.90
CA LYS A 90 -14.97 -4.83 4.87
C LYS A 90 -14.70 -6.33 4.77
N GLY A 91 -14.37 -6.97 5.90
CA GLY A 91 -14.08 -8.40 6.02
C GLY A 91 -12.71 -8.83 5.49
N LYS A 92 -11.93 -7.92 4.87
CA LYS A 92 -10.63 -8.25 4.27
C LYS A 92 -9.48 -8.14 5.25
N VAL A 93 -8.35 -8.72 4.84
CA VAL A 93 -7.05 -8.48 5.47
C VAL A 93 -6.45 -7.22 4.85
N VAL A 94 -6.07 -6.27 5.70
CA VAL A 94 -5.39 -5.03 5.32
C VAL A 94 -4.01 -5.01 5.96
N ILE A 95 -2.98 -4.98 5.15
CA ILE A 95 -1.59 -4.96 5.60
C ILE A 95 -1.11 -3.51 5.64
N SER A 96 -0.86 -2.98 6.83
CA SER A 96 -0.24 -1.66 7.00
C SER A 96 1.27 -1.80 6.96
N MET A 97 1.91 -1.18 5.97
CA MET A 97 3.37 -1.13 5.86
C MET A 97 3.95 0.24 6.24
N ALA A 98 3.13 1.14 6.72
CA ALA A 98 3.56 2.49 7.07
C ALA A 98 4.32 2.54 8.40
N ASN A 99 5.43 3.28 8.43
CA ASN A 99 6.16 3.62 9.63
C ASN A 99 5.87 5.07 10.05
N ALA A 100 5.62 5.27 11.34
CA ALA A 100 5.50 6.61 11.92
C ALA A 100 6.91 7.19 12.13
N LEU A 101 7.45 7.80 11.09
CA LEU A 101 8.77 8.43 11.08
C LEU A 101 8.64 9.88 10.65
N VAL A 102 9.43 10.75 11.28
CA VAL A 102 9.62 12.14 10.86
C VAL A 102 11.08 12.37 10.51
N LYS A 103 11.33 13.09 9.43
CA LYS A 103 12.68 13.52 9.06
C LYS A 103 13.03 14.80 9.80
N VAL A 104 14.10 14.75 10.60
CA VAL A 104 14.65 15.91 11.31
C VAL A 104 16.09 16.09 10.84
N GLY A 105 16.32 17.12 10.03
CA GLY A 105 17.63 17.31 9.38
C GLY A 105 17.96 16.15 8.43
N HIS A 106 18.99 15.38 8.76
CA HIS A 106 19.44 14.21 7.99
C HIS A 106 19.02 12.87 8.61
N GLU A 107 18.30 12.88 9.74
CA GLU A 107 17.93 11.68 10.49
C GLU A 107 16.41 11.42 10.41
N PHE A 108 16.04 10.16 10.55
CA PHE A 108 14.65 9.75 10.77
C PHE A 108 14.44 9.46 12.25
N GLN A 109 13.47 10.12 12.85
CA GLN A 109 13.08 9.90 14.24
C GLN A 109 11.73 9.18 14.31
N PRO A 110 11.59 8.17 15.17
CA PRO A 110 10.32 7.48 15.37
C PRO A 110 9.32 8.40 16.08
N LEU A 111 8.08 8.34 15.63
CA LEU A 111 6.93 8.95 16.29
C LEU A 111 6.08 7.86 16.93
N LEU A 112 5.48 8.18 18.06
CA LEU A 112 4.49 7.31 18.69
C LEU A 112 3.09 7.74 18.24
N PRO A 113 2.41 6.95 17.39
CA PRO A 113 1.04 7.23 17.02
C PRO A 113 0.10 7.18 18.23
N PRO A 114 -1.03 7.91 18.21
CA PRO A 114 -1.94 8.00 19.36
C PRO A 114 -2.46 6.67 19.90
N ARG A 115 -2.44 5.60 19.10
CA ARG A 115 -2.86 4.24 19.50
C ARG A 115 -1.68 3.26 19.60
N GLY A 116 -0.46 3.76 19.76
CA GLY A 116 0.76 2.98 19.90
C GLY A 116 1.38 2.47 18.61
N SER A 117 0.60 2.30 17.53
CA SER A 117 1.11 1.91 16.22
C SER A 117 0.22 2.45 15.09
N VAL A 118 0.80 2.56 13.88
CA VAL A 118 0.04 2.94 12.68
C VAL A 118 -1.04 1.90 12.38
N ALA A 119 -0.73 0.61 12.49
CA ALA A 119 -1.70 -0.46 12.25
C ALA A 119 -2.89 -0.38 13.21
N ALA A 120 -2.66 -0.11 14.51
CA ALA A 120 -3.74 0.08 15.48
C ALA A 120 -4.58 1.33 15.18
N HIS A 121 -3.94 2.39 14.67
CA HIS A 121 -4.64 3.60 14.25
C HIS A 121 -5.53 3.33 13.01
N VAL A 122 -5.02 2.59 12.03
CA VAL A 122 -5.78 2.15 10.85
C VAL A 122 -6.92 1.22 11.27
N GLN A 123 -6.67 0.22 12.16
CA GLN A 123 -7.71 -0.70 12.64
C GLN A 123 -8.91 0.04 13.27
N ALA A 124 -8.65 1.10 14.00
CA ALA A 124 -9.71 1.93 14.58
C ALA A 124 -10.52 2.71 13.53
N ALA A 125 -9.92 3.03 12.38
CA ALA A 125 -10.60 3.72 11.28
C ALA A 125 -11.47 2.76 10.44
N VAL A 126 -11.11 1.47 10.39
CA VAL A 126 -11.80 0.42 9.62
C VAL A 126 -12.05 -0.82 10.48
N PRO A 127 -12.98 -0.74 11.44
CA PRO A 127 -13.18 -1.77 12.47
C PRO A 127 -13.61 -3.13 11.91
N ASP A 128 -14.28 -3.15 10.76
CA ASP A 128 -14.77 -4.37 10.09
C ASP A 128 -13.70 -5.08 9.25
N CYS A 129 -12.45 -4.62 9.29
CA CYS A 129 -11.31 -5.25 8.63
C CYS A 129 -10.44 -6.00 9.64
N ARG A 130 -9.51 -6.81 9.12
CA ARG A 130 -8.42 -7.41 9.91
C ARG A 130 -7.11 -6.74 9.52
N VAL A 131 -6.68 -5.75 10.32
CA VAL A 131 -5.46 -5.00 10.04
C VAL A 131 -4.26 -5.70 10.69
N VAL A 132 -3.20 -5.89 9.90
CA VAL A 132 -1.91 -6.42 10.35
C VAL A 132 -0.79 -5.47 9.98
N ALA A 133 0.31 -5.45 10.75
CA ALA A 133 1.51 -4.70 10.45
C ALA A 133 2.54 -5.63 9.81
N ALA A 134 2.98 -5.33 8.58
CA ALA A 134 4.02 -6.08 7.91
C ALA A 134 4.71 -5.23 6.84
N PHE A 135 5.86 -5.68 6.35
CA PHE A 135 6.68 -5.06 5.29
C PHE A 135 7.27 -3.68 5.62
N HIS A 136 7.09 -3.16 6.81
CA HIS A 136 7.51 -1.81 7.19
C HIS A 136 9.00 -1.69 7.52
N HIS A 137 9.76 -2.77 7.47
CA HIS A 137 11.22 -2.79 7.67
C HIS A 137 11.96 -3.61 6.59
N LEU A 138 11.33 -3.78 5.43
CA LEU A 138 12.02 -4.30 4.26
C LEU A 138 12.92 -3.22 3.66
N PRO A 139 14.14 -3.54 3.23
CA PRO A 139 15.05 -2.58 2.61
C PRO A 139 14.56 -2.12 1.24
#